data_98ebf2057395f552df50ac31419f967a
#
_entry.id   98ebf2057395f552df50ac31419f967a
#
_cell.length_a   1.000
_cell.length_b   1.000
_cell.length_c   1.000
_cell.angle_alpha   90.00
_cell.angle_beta   90.00
_cell.angle_gamma   90.00
#
_symmetry.space_group_name_H-M   'P 1'
#
loop_
_entity.id
_entity.type
_entity.pdbx_description
1 polymer ?
#
loop_
_entity_poly.entity_id
_entity_poly.type
_entity_poly.pdbx_seq_one_letter_code
_entity_poly.pdbx_strand_id
1 'polypeptide(L)'
;MILSITDIVNMNDIVTILRKIVDISLVWFIFYYILKNIRYNVKLSLIFKGVAFVVVLKLISDLLGFVTVGYLLDYIIQWGPVALIIIFQPEIRTILEQLGRSQLLGRHKVLTVDEREHLVYEMVNAIDYLRKERIGALIVIERDISLGNYIDKAKKLYADLSSDLLIAIFYEGNPLHDGGVIIQGDRITCAGAVFPTSSSSKLNRRLGTRHRAALGLAEETDAICIVVSEETGRVSIAMKGDMLYNLTLDDVRMMLIDELKPKQDADYEEDEEINEEEIYEEDR
;
A
#
# COMPACT_ATOMS: atom_id res chain seq x y z
N MET A 1 -21.15 -56.96 -30.45
CA MET A 1 -20.06 -56.65 -29.51
C MET A 1 -20.02 -55.15 -29.33
N ILE A 2 -20.86 -54.64 -28.43
CA ILE A 2 -21.00 -53.20 -28.13
C ILE A 2 -20.04 -52.95 -26.99
N LEU A 3 -18.87 -52.33 -27.34
CA LEU A 3 -17.97 -51.77 -26.33
C LEU A 3 -18.74 -50.68 -25.60
N SER A 4 -18.99 -50.86 -24.31
CA SER A 4 -19.63 -49.85 -23.48
C SER A 4 -18.67 -48.66 -23.29
N ILE A 5 -19.16 -47.48 -23.52
CA ILE A 5 -18.42 -46.21 -23.33
C ILE A 5 -17.89 -46.07 -21.90
N THR A 6 -18.37 -46.89 -20.97
CA THR A 6 -17.95 -46.91 -19.56
C THR A 6 -16.58 -47.52 -19.30
N ASP A 7 -15.99 -48.25 -20.25
CA ASP A 7 -14.69 -48.91 -20.08
C ASP A 7 -13.49 -47.99 -20.47
N ILE A 8 -13.74 -46.77 -20.97
CA ILE A 8 -12.70 -45.88 -21.47
C ILE A 8 -12.22 -44.87 -20.42
N VAL A 9 -12.98 -44.64 -19.35
CA VAL A 9 -12.61 -43.70 -18.31
C VAL A 9 -12.24 -44.43 -17.04
N ASN A 10 -11.01 -44.85 -16.96
CA ASN A 10 -10.45 -45.41 -15.75
C ASN A 10 -10.42 -44.30 -14.67
N MET A 11 -10.79 -44.60 -13.41
CA MET A 11 -10.74 -43.63 -12.30
C MET A 11 -9.38 -42.92 -12.20
N ASN A 12 -8.29 -43.61 -12.56
CA ASN A 12 -6.94 -43.04 -12.62
C ASN A 12 -6.79 -41.95 -13.72
N ASP A 13 -7.52 -42.09 -14.84
CA ASP A 13 -7.47 -41.10 -15.92
C ASP A 13 -8.21 -39.83 -15.55
N ILE A 14 -9.34 -39.95 -14.84
CA ILE A 14 -10.10 -38.82 -14.32
C ILE A 14 -9.26 -38.03 -13.31
N VAL A 15 -8.62 -38.72 -12.37
CA VAL A 15 -7.72 -38.09 -11.38
C VAL A 15 -6.54 -37.40 -12.06
N THR A 16 -6.00 -38.01 -13.11
CA THR A 16 -4.88 -37.44 -13.87
C THR A 16 -5.29 -36.20 -14.65
N ILE A 17 -6.48 -36.21 -15.27
CA ILE A 17 -7.04 -35.06 -15.98
C ILE A 17 -7.36 -33.93 -14.99
N LEU A 18 -7.97 -34.25 -13.84
CA LEU A 18 -8.29 -33.27 -12.79
C LEU A 18 -7.00 -32.60 -12.27
N ARG A 19 -5.95 -33.38 -12.04
CA ARG A 19 -4.65 -32.87 -11.61
C ARG A 19 -4.05 -31.90 -12.64
N LYS A 20 -4.11 -32.22 -13.94
CA LYS A 20 -3.65 -31.34 -15.02
C LYS A 20 -4.46 -30.04 -15.11
N ILE A 21 -5.78 -30.13 -14.94
CA ILE A 21 -6.66 -28.94 -14.93
C ILE A 21 -6.31 -28.03 -13.76
N VAL A 22 -6.15 -28.59 -12.56
CA VAL A 22 -5.77 -27.82 -11.36
C VAL A 22 -4.39 -27.17 -11.54
N ASP A 23 -3.41 -27.91 -12.06
CA ASP A 23 -2.06 -27.41 -12.32
C ASP A 23 -2.06 -26.22 -13.29
N ILE A 24 -2.74 -26.36 -14.43
CA ILE A 24 -2.88 -25.27 -15.42
C ILE A 24 -3.66 -24.09 -14.84
N SER A 25 -4.73 -24.34 -14.08
CA SER A 25 -5.54 -23.30 -13.45
C SER A 25 -4.72 -22.51 -12.40
N LEU A 26 -3.88 -23.19 -11.64
CA LEU A 26 -3.02 -22.57 -10.63
C LEU A 26 -1.96 -21.69 -11.28
N VAL A 27 -1.30 -22.19 -12.34
CA VAL A 27 -0.34 -21.38 -13.12
C VAL A 27 -1.03 -20.17 -13.76
N TRP A 28 -2.22 -20.36 -14.35
CA TRP A 28 -3.00 -19.27 -14.94
C TRP A 28 -3.40 -18.22 -13.88
N PHE A 29 -3.84 -18.66 -12.71
CA PHE A 29 -4.22 -17.78 -11.60
C PHE A 29 -3.04 -16.96 -11.11
N ILE A 30 -1.86 -17.59 -10.92
CA ILE A 30 -0.62 -16.90 -10.53
C ILE A 30 -0.25 -15.85 -11.59
N PHE A 31 -0.27 -16.23 -12.88
CA PHE A 31 0.04 -15.32 -13.98
C PHE A 31 -0.95 -14.14 -14.06
N TYR A 32 -2.24 -14.43 -13.91
CA TYR A 32 -3.27 -13.39 -13.90
C TYR A 32 -3.07 -12.39 -12.76
N TYR A 33 -2.79 -12.89 -11.55
CA TYR A 33 -2.57 -12.05 -10.38
C TYR A 33 -1.31 -11.19 -10.51
N ILE A 34 -0.22 -11.78 -11.02
CA ILE A 34 1.02 -11.05 -11.33
C ILE A 34 0.76 -9.95 -12.37
N LEU A 35 0.12 -10.27 -13.49
CA LEU A 35 -0.16 -9.30 -14.56
C LEU A 35 -1.10 -8.18 -14.11
N LYS A 36 -2.10 -8.50 -13.29
CA LYS A 36 -3.01 -7.50 -12.71
C LYS A 36 -2.23 -6.50 -11.83
N ASN A 37 -1.32 -7.01 -11.01
CA ASN A 37 -0.56 -6.18 -10.07
C ASN A 37 0.53 -5.32 -10.75
N ILE A 38 1.07 -5.77 -11.89
CA ILE A 38 2.06 -5.04 -12.70
C ILE A 38 1.50 -3.73 -13.27
N ARG A 39 0.20 -3.64 -13.55
CA ARG A 39 -0.44 -2.44 -14.12
C ARG A 39 -0.28 -1.20 -13.25
N TYR A 40 -0.14 -1.38 -11.95
CA TYR A 40 -0.04 -0.29 -10.98
C TYR A 40 1.41 0.19 -10.72
N ASN A 41 2.42 -0.56 -11.20
CA ASN A 41 3.82 -0.20 -10.96
C ASN A 41 4.56 0.08 -12.27
N VAL A 42 4.86 1.36 -12.52
CA VAL A 42 5.51 1.82 -13.77
C VAL A 42 6.85 1.13 -14.02
N LYS A 43 7.66 0.91 -12.98
CA LYS A 43 8.98 0.25 -13.09
C LYS A 43 8.84 -1.21 -13.54
N LEU A 44 7.92 -1.96 -12.93
CA LEU A 44 7.65 -3.35 -13.31
C LEU A 44 7.12 -3.45 -14.74
N SER A 45 6.22 -2.56 -15.14
CA SER A 45 5.67 -2.53 -16.51
C SER A 45 6.76 -2.32 -17.56
N LEU A 46 7.76 -1.47 -17.31
CA LEU A 46 8.89 -1.24 -18.23
C LEU A 46 9.77 -2.50 -18.38
N ILE A 47 10.08 -3.19 -17.29
CA ILE A 47 10.88 -4.42 -17.32
C ILE A 47 10.15 -5.51 -18.12
N PHE A 48 8.84 -5.71 -17.87
CA PHE A 48 8.05 -6.69 -18.63
C PHE A 48 7.98 -6.36 -20.11
N LYS A 49 7.84 -5.08 -20.49
CA LYS A 49 7.90 -4.66 -21.91
C LYS A 49 9.26 -4.98 -22.53
N GLY A 50 10.34 -4.76 -21.77
CA GLY A 50 11.71 -5.10 -22.21
C GLY A 50 11.90 -6.60 -22.44
N VAL A 51 11.45 -7.44 -21.51
CA VAL A 51 11.50 -8.90 -21.66
C VAL A 51 10.66 -9.38 -22.84
N ALA A 52 9.42 -8.88 -22.97
CA ALA A 52 8.55 -9.21 -24.09
C ALA A 52 9.18 -8.82 -25.44
N PHE A 53 9.82 -7.66 -25.49
CA PHE A 53 10.53 -7.20 -26.70
C PHE A 53 11.67 -8.14 -27.09
N VAL A 54 12.48 -8.61 -26.14
CA VAL A 54 13.57 -9.56 -26.40
C VAL A 54 13.01 -10.89 -26.92
N VAL A 55 11.92 -11.40 -26.33
CA VAL A 55 11.26 -12.64 -26.78
C VAL A 55 10.72 -12.50 -28.21
N VAL A 56 10.06 -11.39 -28.52
CA VAL A 56 9.55 -11.11 -29.87
C VAL A 56 10.69 -11.01 -30.87
N LEU A 57 11.79 -10.35 -30.57
CA LEU A 57 12.97 -10.28 -31.41
C LEU A 57 13.56 -11.67 -31.68
N LYS A 58 13.59 -12.55 -30.64
CA LYS A 58 14.06 -13.92 -30.79
C LYS A 58 13.19 -14.71 -31.80
N LEU A 59 11.86 -14.61 -31.64
CA LEU A 59 10.93 -15.28 -32.58
C LEU A 59 11.12 -14.79 -34.01
N ILE A 60 11.30 -13.49 -34.24
CA ILE A 60 11.56 -12.91 -35.54
C ILE A 60 12.90 -13.40 -36.09
N SER A 61 13.95 -13.42 -35.26
CA SER A 61 15.30 -13.90 -35.65
C SER A 61 15.28 -15.35 -36.10
N ASP A 62 14.56 -16.23 -35.38
CA ASP A 62 14.43 -17.64 -35.73
C ASP A 62 13.62 -17.84 -37.02
N LEU A 63 12.58 -17.04 -37.21
CA LEU A 63 11.74 -17.10 -38.44
C LEU A 63 12.50 -16.64 -39.67
N LEU A 64 13.38 -15.64 -39.54
CA LEU A 64 14.19 -15.11 -40.63
C LEU A 64 15.54 -15.86 -40.83
N GLY A 65 15.86 -16.80 -39.93
CA GLY A 65 17.09 -17.58 -39.99
C GLY A 65 18.37 -16.79 -39.68
N PHE A 66 18.30 -15.75 -38.87
CA PHE A 66 19.45 -14.94 -38.44
C PHE A 66 20.28 -15.65 -37.36
N VAL A 67 21.30 -16.39 -37.83
CA VAL A 67 22.12 -17.22 -36.94
C VAL A 67 22.85 -16.41 -35.88
N THR A 68 23.53 -15.33 -36.24
CA THR A 68 24.35 -14.53 -35.33
C THR A 68 23.49 -13.78 -34.27
N VAL A 69 22.38 -13.19 -34.74
CA VAL A 69 21.42 -12.51 -33.86
C VAL A 69 20.73 -13.49 -32.92
N GLY A 70 20.38 -14.68 -33.46
CA GLY A 70 19.79 -15.78 -32.71
C GLY A 70 20.68 -16.19 -31.53
N TYR A 71 21.98 -16.43 -31.77
CA TYR A 71 22.95 -16.75 -30.71
C TYR A 71 23.06 -15.67 -29.64
N LEU A 72 23.08 -14.39 -30.03
CA LEU A 72 23.15 -13.27 -29.09
C LEU A 72 21.89 -13.23 -28.20
N LEU A 73 20.72 -13.39 -28.80
CA LEU A 73 19.45 -13.39 -28.07
C LEU A 73 19.32 -14.61 -27.15
N ASP A 74 19.78 -15.80 -27.58
CA ASP A 74 19.83 -16.99 -26.74
C ASP A 74 20.67 -16.74 -25.46
N TYR A 75 21.83 -16.09 -25.64
CA TYR A 75 22.67 -15.73 -24.51
C TYR A 75 21.99 -14.76 -23.54
N ILE A 76 21.29 -13.75 -24.08
CA ILE A 76 20.52 -12.79 -23.26
C ILE A 76 19.37 -13.50 -22.53
N ILE A 77 18.65 -14.39 -23.19
CA ILE A 77 17.53 -15.14 -22.58
C ILE A 77 18.05 -16.11 -21.52
N GLN A 78 19.18 -16.77 -21.76
CA GLN A 78 19.77 -17.70 -20.81
C GLN A 78 20.21 -17.02 -19.51
N TRP A 79 20.82 -15.82 -19.59
CA TRP A 79 21.30 -15.07 -18.43
C TRP A 79 20.27 -14.06 -17.91
N GLY A 80 19.20 -13.83 -18.64
CA GLY A 80 18.11 -12.91 -18.27
C GLY A 80 17.53 -13.13 -16.89
N PRO A 81 17.20 -14.37 -16.48
CA PRO A 81 16.69 -14.64 -15.13
C PRO A 81 17.65 -14.22 -14.02
N VAL A 82 18.95 -14.41 -14.21
CA VAL A 82 19.97 -13.98 -13.23
C VAL A 82 20.02 -12.47 -13.14
N ALA A 83 20.00 -11.78 -14.28
CA ALA A 83 19.94 -10.32 -14.31
C ALA A 83 18.68 -9.78 -13.64
N LEU A 84 17.53 -10.42 -13.87
CA LEU A 84 16.27 -10.04 -13.22
C LEU A 84 16.33 -10.21 -11.69
N ILE A 85 16.91 -11.31 -11.19
CA ILE A 85 17.07 -11.53 -9.74
C ILE A 85 17.94 -10.41 -9.13
N ILE A 86 19.00 -9.99 -9.81
CA ILE A 86 19.87 -8.90 -9.34
C ILE A 86 19.11 -7.57 -9.34
N ILE A 87 18.34 -7.29 -10.38
CA ILE A 87 17.53 -6.06 -10.48
C ILE A 87 16.44 -6.02 -9.39
N PHE A 88 15.80 -7.14 -9.10
CA PHE A 88 14.75 -7.27 -8.09
C PHE A 88 15.27 -7.58 -6.67
N GLN A 89 16.58 -7.63 -6.47
CA GLN A 89 17.16 -7.90 -5.16
C GLN A 89 16.63 -6.95 -4.06
N PRO A 90 16.51 -5.63 -4.25
CA PRO A 90 15.97 -4.74 -3.22
C PRO A 90 14.50 -5.02 -2.91
N GLU A 91 13.67 -5.30 -3.93
CA GLU A 91 12.26 -5.61 -3.75
C GLU A 91 12.07 -6.93 -3.00
N ILE A 92 12.82 -7.98 -3.39
CA ILE A 92 12.80 -9.29 -2.70
C ILE A 92 13.23 -9.13 -1.24
N ARG A 93 14.29 -8.34 -0.98
CA ARG A 93 14.76 -8.06 0.39
C ARG A 93 13.63 -7.41 1.21
N THR A 94 12.97 -6.38 0.67
CA THR A 94 11.88 -5.69 1.35
C THR A 94 10.72 -6.63 1.70
N ILE A 95 10.32 -7.50 0.75
CA ILE A 95 9.28 -8.50 0.98
C ILE A 95 9.69 -9.49 2.09
N LEU A 96 10.92 -10.00 2.06
CA LEU A 96 11.42 -10.92 3.08
C LEU A 96 11.54 -10.26 4.45
N GLU A 97 11.96 -8.99 4.50
CA GLU A 97 11.99 -8.21 5.74
C GLU A 97 10.58 -7.98 6.30
N GLN A 98 9.59 -7.67 5.45
CA GLN A 98 8.19 -7.54 5.85
C GLN A 98 7.64 -8.86 6.38
N LEU A 99 7.87 -9.98 5.71
CA LEU A 99 7.46 -11.31 6.17
C LEU A 99 8.13 -11.69 7.51
N GLY A 100 9.41 -11.37 7.67
CA GLY A 100 10.13 -11.62 8.92
C GLY A 100 9.65 -10.73 10.08
N ARG A 101 9.34 -9.48 9.81
CA ARG A 101 8.84 -8.53 10.82
C ARG A 101 7.39 -8.81 11.24
N SER A 102 6.53 -9.24 10.31
CA SER A 102 5.12 -9.53 10.62
C SER A 102 4.94 -10.68 11.62
N GLN A 103 5.91 -11.58 11.73
CA GLN A 103 5.86 -12.70 12.68
C GLN A 103 6.54 -12.39 14.04
N LEU A 104 7.49 -11.46 14.10
CA LEU A 104 8.34 -11.26 15.29
C LEU A 104 8.06 -9.96 16.08
N LEU A 105 7.45 -8.93 15.46
CA LEU A 105 7.19 -7.65 16.10
C LEU A 105 5.71 -7.32 16.10
N GLY A 106 4.94 -8.10 16.86
CA GLY A 106 3.59 -7.76 17.32
C GLY A 106 2.63 -7.31 16.20
N ARG A 107 1.64 -8.14 15.94
CA ARG A 107 0.37 -7.71 15.35
C ARG A 107 0.09 -6.29 15.82
N HIS A 108 -0.23 -5.36 14.89
CA HIS A 108 -0.95 -4.16 15.29
C HIS A 108 -2.05 -4.61 16.24
N LYS A 109 -2.00 -4.15 17.47
CA LYS A 109 -3.05 -4.43 18.44
C LYS A 109 -4.34 -4.04 17.74
N VAL A 110 -5.23 -5.00 17.51
CA VAL A 110 -6.55 -4.68 16.97
C VAL A 110 -7.20 -3.82 18.05
N LEU A 111 -7.32 -2.53 17.76
CA LEU A 111 -7.89 -1.56 18.67
C LEU A 111 -9.37 -1.88 18.86
N THR A 112 -9.83 -1.92 20.09
CA THR A 112 -11.27 -1.95 20.38
C THR A 112 -11.93 -0.66 19.87
N VAL A 113 -13.25 -0.63 19.75
CA VAL A 113 -14.01 0.56 19.33
C VAL A 113 -13.65 1.75 20.23
N ASP A 114 -13.67 1.55 21.54
CA ASP A 114 -13.38 2.60 22.54
C ASP A 114 -11.93 3.11 22.41
N GLU A 115 -10.97 2.23 22.19
CA GLU A 115 -9.55 2.61 22.00
C GLU A 115 -9.35 3.42 20.71
N ARG A 116 -10.06 3.07 19.63
CA ARG A 116 -10.03 3.82 18.36
C ARG A 116 -10.64 5.21 18.52
N GLU A 117 -11.80 5.30 19.16
CA GLU A 117 -12.45 6.58 19.42
C GLU A 117 -11.56 7.49 20.28
N HIS A 118 -10.95 6.93 21.31
CA HIS A 118 -10.01 7.68 22.16
C HIS A 118 -8.79 8.17 21.35
N LEU A 119 -8.21 7.33 20.50
CA LEU A 119 -7.08 7.67 19.65
C LEU A 119 -7.44 8.79 18.67
N VAL A 120 -8.60 8.69 18.02
CA VAL A 120 -9.11 9.75 17.13
C VAL A 120 -9.36 11.03 17.89
N TYR A 121 -9.94 10.94 19.08
CA TYR A 121 -10.18 12.11 19.96
C TYR A 121 -8.87 12.84 20.30
N GLU A 122 -7.84 12.13 20.72
CA GLU A 122 -6.52 12.71 21.04
C GLU A 122 -5.88 13.38 19.81
N MET A 123 -5.95 12.72 18.64
CA MET A 123 -5.43 13.29 17.40
C MET A 123 -6.18 14.56 16.99
N VAL A 124 -7.52 14.54 17.03
CA VAL A 124 -8.35 15.69 16.63
C VAL A 124 -8.11 16.88 17.57
N ASN A 125 -7.94 16.64 18.89
CA ASN A 125 -7.60 17.69 19.84
C ASN A 125 -6.23 18.31 19.55
N ALA A 126 -5.22 17.48 19.25
CA ALA A 126 -3.91 17.99 18.83
C ALA A 126 -4.00 18.82 17.55
N ILE A 127 -4.72 18.32 16.54
CA ILE A 127 -4.93 19.02 15.26
C ILE A 127 -5.65 20.34 15.46
N ASP A 128 -6.66 20.39 16.34
CA ASP A 128 -7.39 21.63 16.63
C ASP A 128 -6.50 22.71 17.25
N TYR A 129 -5.63 22.31 18.20
CA TYR A 129 -4.64 23.21 18.76
C TYR A 129 -3.64 23.69 17.70
N LEU A 130 -3.01 22.75 16.98
CA LEU A 130 -1.98 23.04 15.98
C LEU A 130 -2.49 23.97 14.88
N ARG A 131 -3.73 23.77 14.41
CA ARG A 131 -4.32 24.64 13.38
C ARG A 131 -4.63 26.06 13.88
N LYS A 132 -5.08 26.20 15.15
CA LYS A 132 -5.39 27.50 15.77
C LYS A 132 -4.13 28.33 15.94
N GLU A 133 -3.06 27.67 16.39
CA GLU A 133 -1.76 28.31 16.61
C GLU A 133 -0.91 28.39 15.32
N ARG A 134 -1.42 27.84 14.20
CA ARG A 134 -0.72 27.76 12.90
C ARG A 134 0.65 27.07 13.01
N ILE A 135 0.71 26.04 13.82
CA ILE A 135 1.89 25.18 13.95
C ILE A 135 1.82 24.10 12.84
N GLY A 136 2.83 24.10 11.96
CA GLY A 136 2.91 23.12 10.90
C GLY A 136 3.14 21.72 11.42
N ALA A 137 2.31 20.75 10.98
CA ALA A 137 2.44 19.36 11.41
C ALA A 137 2.24 18.39 10.26
N LEU A 138 2.91 17.23 10.34
CA LEU A 138 2.69 16.07 9.49
C LEU A 138 2.57 14.83 10.36
N ILE A 139 1.35 14.33 10.50
CA ILE A 139 1.01 13.14 11.29
C ILE A 139 0.69 12.02 10.30
N VAL A 140 1.41 10.90 10.43
CA VAL A 140 1.30 9.74 9.54
C VAL A 140 0.83 8.54 10.36
N ILE A 141 -0.23 7.91 9.93
CA ILE A 141 -0.76 6.69 10.53
C ILE A 141 -0.39 5.52 9.60
N GLU A 142 0.40 4.58 10.13
CA GLU A 142 0.76 3.35 9.42
C GLU A 142 -0.45 2.43 9.33
N ARG A 143 -0.65 1.82 8.16
CA ARG A 143 -1.69 0.80 7.92
C ARG A 143 -1.05 -0.56 7.58
N ASP A 144 -1.50 -1.18 6.49
CA ASP A 144 -1.02 -2.50 6.08
C ASP A 144 0.42 -2.48 5.56
N ILE A 145 0.81 -1.39 4.88
CA ILE A 145 2.16 -1.21 4.34
C ILE A 145 3.09 -0.62 5.40
N SER A 146 4.10 -1.41 5.80
CA SER A 146 5.03 -1.01 6.86
C SER A 146 5.89 0.19 6.47
N LEU A 147 5.97 1.17 7.38
CA LEU A 147 6.83 2.35 7.28
C LEU A 147 8.20 2.18 7.96
N GLY A 148 8.61 0.94 8.23
CA GLY A 148 9.84 0.61 8.95
C GLY A 148 11.09 1.32 8.41
N ASN A 149 11.22 1.50 7.10
CA ASN A 149 12.35 2.18 6.46
C ASN A 149 12.45 3.68 6.85
N TYR A 150 11.32 4.33 7.13
CA TYR A 150 11.25 5.70 7.59
C TYR A 150 11.48 5.79 9.10
N ILE A 151 10.88 4.86 9.87
CA ILE A 151 11.04 4.76 11.33
C ILE A 151 12.51 4.54 11.72
N ASP A 152 13.24 3.67 10.98
CA ASP A 152 14.63 3.36 11.28
C ASP A 152 15.58 4.56 11.14
N LYS A 153 15.22 5.53 10.31
CA LYS A 153 15.99 6.76 10.08
C LYS A 153 15.55 7.94 10.96
N ALA A 154 14.39 7.79 11.63
CA ALA A 154 13.79 8.82 12.46
C ALA A 154 14.19 8.67 13.94
N LYS A 155 13.81 9.65 14.76
CA LYS A 155 14.03 9.61 16.21
C LYS A 155 12.95 8.78 16.88
N LYS A 156 13.30 7.59 17.37
CA LYS A 156 12.39 6.62 17.98
C LYS A 156 11.90 7.12 19.33
N LEU A 157 10.59 7.06 19.56
CA LEU A 157 9.93 7.52 20.78
C LEU A 157 9.24 6.37 21.51
N TYR A 158 8.43 5.57 20.80
CA TYR A 158 7.62 4.47 21.35
C TYR A 158 6.74 4.90 22.55
N ALA A 159 6.15 6.09 22.46
CA ALA A 159 5.30 6.67 23.49
C ALA A 159 3.82 6.42 23.18
N ASP A 160 2.98 6.39 24.24
CA ASP A 160 1.54 6.35 24.07
C ASP A 160 1.06 7.65 23.41
N LEU A 161 0.04 7.54 22.55
CA LEU A 161 -0.49 8.71 21.85
C LEU A 161 -1.29 9.57 22.80
N SER A 162 -0.95 10.86 22.82
CA SER A 162 -1.72 11.90 23.50
C SER A 162 -1.65 13.22 22.74
N SER A 163 -2.69 14.02 22.86
CA SER A 163 -2.76 15.36 22.26
C SER A 163 -1.61 16.24 22.70
N ASP A 164 -1.30 16.23 23.99
CA ASP A 164 -0.23 17.05 24.57
C ASP A 164 1.15 16.68 24.01
N LEU A 165 1.41 15.37 23.82
CA LEU A 165 2.67 14.91 23.25
C LEU A 165 2.79 15.28 21.76
N LEU A 166 1.72 15.15 20.98
CA LEU A 166 1.72 15.60 19.58
C LEU A 166 1.97 17.09 19.46
N ILE A 167 1.31 17.91 20.29
CA ILE A 167 1.50 19.36 20.34
C ILE A 167 2.95 19.68 20.70
N ALA A 168 3.49 19.04 21.74
CA ALA A 168 4.86 19.26 22.18
C ALA A 168 5.89 18.90 21.11
N ILE A 169 5.66 17.81 20.35
CA ILE A 169 6.58 17.40 19.27
C ILE A 169 6.65 18.47 18.17
N PHE A 170 5.51 19.01 17.73
CA PHE A 170 5.46 19.96 16.62
C PHE A 170 5.71 21.42 17.05
N TYR A 171 5.83 21.67 18.37
CA TYR A 171 6.10 23.03 18.86
C TYR A 171 7.43 23.56 18.30
N GLU A 172 7.41 24.79 17.80
CA GLU A 172 8.55 25.42 17.15
C GLU A 172 9.75 25.49 18.10
N GLY A 173 10.93 25.12 17.64
CA GLY A 173 12.15 25.03 18.45
C GLY A 173 12.37 23.67 19.14
N ASN A 174 11.41 22.76 19.14
CA ASN A 174 11.62 21.38 19.62
C ASN A 174 12.51 20.62 18.61
N PRO A 175 13.56 19.88 19.04
CA PRO A 175 14.38 19.07 18.13
C PRO A 175 13.63 18.00 17.34
N LEU A 176 12.37 17.71 17.67
CA LEU A 176 11.53 16.69 17.03
C LEU A 176 10.59 17.25 15.95
N HIS A 177 10.44 18.60 15.85
CA HIS A 177 9.40 19.23 15.03
C HIS A 177 9.66 19.19 13.53
N ASP A 178 10.92 18.98 13.10
CA ASP A 178 11.29 18.95 11.70
C ASP A 178 11.08 17.53 11.12
N GLY A 179 10.12 17.40 10.20
CA GLY A 179 9.65 16.15 9.63
C GLY A 179 8.26 15.77 10.10
N GLY A 180 7.94 14.48 10.02
CA GLY A 180 6.64 13.95 10.45
C GLY A 180 6.74 12.99 11.62
N VAL A 181 5.59 12.76 12.23
CA VAL A 181 5.38 11.75 13.27
C VAL A 181 4.77 10.51 12.63
N ILE A 182 5.23 9.32 13.01
CA ILE A 182 4.61 8.05 12.59
C ILE A 182 3.94 7.41 13.81
N ILE A 183 2.66 7.10 13.62
CA ILE A 183 1.81 6.41 14.59
C ILE A 183 1.60 4.97 14.10
N GLN A 184 1.85 3.99 14.97
CA GLN A 184 1.58 2.58 14.76
C GLN A 184 0.62 2.08 15.87
N GLY A 185 -0.58 1.67 15.48
CA GLY A 185 -1.62 1.30 16.44
C GLY A 185 -1.98 2.48 17.34
N ASP A 186 -1.77 2.34 18.66
CA ASP A 186 -2.05 3.32 19.69
C ASP A 186 -0.82 4.15 20.13
N ARG A 187 0.32 4.05 19.40
CA ARG A 187 1.60 4.63 19.84
C ARG A 187 2.23 5.56 18.83
N ILE A 188 2.84 6.62 19.30
CA ILE A 188 3.78 7.43 18.54
C ILE A 188 5.10 6.68 18.49
N THR A 189 5.42 6.09 17.33
CA THR A 189 6.61 5.27 17.15
C THR A 189 7.87 6.10 17.00
N CYS A 190 7.80 7.18 16.21
CA CYS A 190 8.93 8.07 15.96
C CYS A 190 8.47 9.47 15.59
N ALA A 191 9.42 10.43 15.67
CA ALA A 191 9.26 11.80 15.19
C ALA A 191 10.47 12.22 14.36
N GLY A 192 10.31 13.31 13.59
CA GLY A 192 11.34 13.79 12.66
C GLY A 192 11.57 12.85 11.49
N ALA A 193 10.55 12.11 11.06
CA ALA A 193 10.62 11.26 9.88
C ALA A 193 10.61 12.08 8.60
N VAL A 194 11.49 11.73 7.65
CA VAL A 194 11.60 12.38 6.35
C VAL A 194 11.00 11.47 5.29
N PHE A 195 10.08 12.01 4.49
CA PHE A 195 9.34 11.27 3.47
C PHE A 195 9.68 11.75 2.06
N PRO A 196 9.46 10.92 1.02
CA PRO A 196 9.61 11.34 -0.36
C PRO A 196 8.64 12.48 -0.68
N THR A 197 9.08 13.41 -1.52
CA THR A 197 8.25 14.52 -1.95
C THR A 197 7.65 14.22 -3.33
N SER A 198 6.33 14.33 -3.45
CA SER A 198 5.66 14.20 -4.74
C SER A 198 6.10 15.30 -5.71
N SER A 199 6.38 14.89 -6.96
CA SER A 199 6.64 15.78 -8.09
C SER A 199 5.39 16.00 -8.95
N SER A 200 4.22 15.57 -8.48
CA SER A 200 2.96 15.65 -9.22
C SER A 200 2.61 17.09 -9.59
N SER A 201 2.30 17.30 -10.87
CA SER A 201 1.80 18.58 -11.38
C SER A 201 0.39 18.94 -10.86
N LYS A 202 -0.31 17.97 -10.25
CA LYS A 202 -1.62 18.18 -9.62
C LYS A 202 -1.53 19.03 -8.36
N LEU A 203 -0.34 19.11 -7.73
CA LEU A 203 -0.13 19.92 -6.55
C LEU A 203 -0.06 21.42 -6.90
N ASN A 204 -0.86 22.20 -6.20
CA ASN A 204 -0.74 23.66 -6.28
C ASN A 204 0.67 24.09 -5.86
N ARG A 205 1.34 24.94 -6.65
CA ARG A 205 2.71 25.43 -6.38
C ARG A 205 2.85 26.15 -5.03
N ARG A 206 1.75 26.55 -4.42
CA ARG A 206 1.70 27.23 -3.11
C ARG A 206 1.70 26.28 -1.91
N LEU A 207 1.71 24.96 -2.13
CA LEU A 207 1.71 24.00 -1.03
C LEU A 207 3.12 23.79 -0.48
N GLY A 208 3.25 23.84 0.84
CA GLY A 208 4.50 23.68 1.56
C GLY A 208 5.08 22.26 1.48
N THR A 209 6.29 22.11 2.03
CA THR A 209 7.07 20.86 2.00
C THR A 209 6.33 19.69 2.64
N ARG A 210 5.59 19.91 3.76
CA ARG A 210 4.82 18.88 4.46
C ARG A 210 3.69 18.31 3.60
N HIS A 211 3.00 19.13 2.81
CA HIS A 211 1.98 18.64 1.88
C HIS A 211 2.57 17.77 0.78
N ARG A 212 3.74 18.18 0.23
CA ARG A 212 4.43 17.38 -0.80
C ARG A 212 4.93 16.07 -0.26
N ALA A 213 5.41 16.05 0.99
CA ALA A 213 5.85 14.85 1.68
C ALA A 213 4.66 13.91 1.98
N ALA A 214 3.53 14.45 2.43
CA ALA A 214 2.31 13.69 2.67
C ALA A 214 1.80 13.00 1.40
N LEU A 215 1.71 13.74 0.29
CA LEU A 215 1.28 13.16 -0.98
C LEU A 215 2.30 12.14 -1.52
N GLY A 216 3.61 12.44 -1.44
CA GLY A 216 4.64 11.50 -1.89
C GLY A 216 4.60 10.18 -1.14
N LEU A 217 4.33 10.20 0.16
CA LEU A 217 4.15 8.99 0.95
C LEU A 217 2.84 8.26 0.60
N ALA A 218 1.74 8.99 0.40
CA ALA A 218 0.44 8.42 0.01
C ALA A 218 0.44 7.83 -1.42
N GLU A 219 1.35 8.28 -2.31
CA GLU A 219 1.57 7.69 -3.63
C GLU A 219 2.31 6.34 -3.57
N GLU A 220 3.12 6.10 -2.52
CA GLU A 220 3.94 4.90 -2.37
C GLU A 220 3.36 3.88 -1.38
N THR A 221 2.45 4.32 -0.48
CA THR A 221 1.93 3.51 0.62
C THR A 221 0.42 3.72 0.79
N ASP A 222 -0.19 2.93 1.67
CA ASP A 222 -1.59 3.06 2.09
C ASP A 222 -1.74 3.89 3.40
N ALA A 223 -0.67 4.55 3.84
CA ALA A 223 -0.68 5.36 5.04
C ALA A 223 -1.64 6.55 4.93
N ILE A 224 -2.22 6.96 6.07
CA ILE A 224 -3.02 8.17 6.19
C ILE A 224 -2.10 9.29 6.66
N CYS A 225 -1.98 10.35 5.86
CA CYS A 225 -1.11 11.48 6.14
C CYS A 225 -1.93 12.73 6.42
N ILE A 226 -1.92 13.22 7.64
CA ILE A 226 -2.63 14.43 8.06
C ILE A 226 -1.64 15.59 8.10
N VAL A 227 -1.97 16.69 7.43
CA VAL A 227 -1.13 17.88 7.35
C VAL A 227 -1.87 19.08 7.92
N VAL A 228 -1.21 19.78 8.85
CA VAL A 228 -1.61 21.12 9.28
C VAL A 228 -0.67 22.15 8.66
N SER A 229 -1.25 23.12 7.96
CA SER A 229 -0.48 24.18 7.30
C SER A 229 -0.04 25.26 8.29
N GLU A 230 1.23 25.55 8.34
CA GLU A 230 1.78 26.65 9.15
C GLU A 230 1.39 28.04 8.63
N GLU A 231 1.14 28.17 7.32
CA GLU A 231 0.75 29.44 6.72
C GLU A 231 -0.72 29.79 6.97
N THR A 232 -1.60 28.78 6.84
CA THR A 232 -3.05 29.00 6.80
C THR A 232 -3.82 28.40 7.97
N GLY A 233 -3.23 27.48 8.72
CA GLY A 233 -3.90 26.66 9.74
C GLY A 233 -4.91 25.66 9.15
N ARG A 234 -4.93 25.46 7.82
CA ARG A 234 -5.86 24.51 7.18
C ARG A 234 -5.35 23.09 7.34
N VAL A 235 -6.30 22.18 7.50
CA VAL A 235 -6.03 20.74 7.60
C VAL A 235 -6.27 20.08 6.24
N SER A 236 -5.37 19.19 5.87
CA SER A 236 -5.48 18.37 4.66
C SER A 236 -5.14 16.93 4.99
N ILE A 237 -5.74 15.97 4.28
CA ILE A 237 -5.42 14.55 4.40
C ILE A 237 -4.98 14.03 3.03
N ALA A 238 -3.82 13.33 3.00
CA ALA A 238 -3.37 12.60 1.84
C ALA A 238 -3.49 11.10 2.11
N MET A 239 -4.12 10.37 1.20
CA MET A 239 -4.27 8.91 1.23
C MET A 239 -4.55 8.37 -0.18
N LYS A 240 -4.15 7.13 -0.43
CA LYS A 240 -4.41 6.43 -1.72
C LYS A 240 -3.93 7.23 -2.96
N GLY A 241 -2.88 8.04 -2.81
CA GLY A 241 -2.30 8.85 -3.89
C GLY A 241 -3.03 10.16 -4.21
N ASP A 242 -4.07 10.51 -3.45
CA ASP A 242 -4.81 11.76 -3.59
C ASP A 242 -4.75 12.60 -2.30
N MET A 243 -5.06 13.90 -2.43
CA MET A 243 -5.08 14.82 -1.29
C MET A 243 -6.38 15.60 -1.22
N LEU A 244 -7.02 15.54 -0.05
CA LEU A 244 -8.20 16.30 0.31
C LEU A 244 -7.78 17.55 1.08
N TYR A 245 -8.28 18.72 0.67
CA TYR A 245 -7.84 20.01 1.19
C TYR A 245 -8.93 20.68 2.02
N ASN A 246 -8.49 21.47 3.00
CA ASN A 246 -9.33 22.37 3.78
C ASN A 246 -10.50 21.67 4.48
N LEU A 247 -10.17 20.54 5.12
CA LEU A 247 -11.12 19.73 5.86
C LEU A 247 -11.52 20.42 7.18
N THR A 248 -12.76 20.23 7.60
CA THR A 248 -13.21 20.55 8.94
C THR A 248 -12.73 19.51 9.93
N LEU A 249 -12.76 19.80 11.23
CA LEU A 249 -12.39 18.82 12.25
C LEU A 249 -13.35 17.63 12.28
N ASP A 250 -14.61 17.86 11.97
CA ASP A 250 -15.62 16.80 11.89
C ASP A 250 -15.35 15.88 10.69
N ASP A 251 -14.97 16.44 9.53
CA ASP A 251 -14.54 15.63 8.38
C ASP A 251 -13.33 14.77 8.73
N VAL A 252 -12.30 15.38 9.38
CA VAL A 252 -11.10 14.66 9.83
C VAL A 252 -11.47 13.52 10.77
N ARG A 253 -12.35 13.80 11.76
CA ARG A 253 -12.80 12.81 12.73
C ARG A 253 -13.52 11.65 12.06
N MET A 254 -14.50 11.93 11.20
CA MET A 254 -15.26 10.90 10.49
C MET A 254 -14.36 10.03 9.61
N MET A 255 -13.48 10.66 8.84
CA MET A 255 -12.53 9.93 7.99
C MET A 255 -11.59 9.03 8.81
N LEU A 256 -11.09 9.51 9.95
CA LEU A 256 -10.21 8.70 10.79
C LEU A 256 -10.94 7.52 11.44
N ILE A 257 -12.19 7.73 11.90
CA ILE A 257 -13.00 6.63 12.45
C ILE A 257 -13.25 5.57 11.39
N ASP A 258 -13.61 5.97 10.18
CA ASP A 258 -13.92 5.08 9.07
C ASP A 258 -12.69 4.29 8.56
N GLU A 259 -11.61 5.00 8.27
CA GLU A 259 -10.37 4.37 7.74
C GLU A 259 -9.59 3.55 8.78
N LEU A 260 -9.85 3.72 10.08
CA LEU A 260 -9.26 2.92 11.16
C LEU A 260 -10.15 1.72 11.59
N LYS A 261 -11.31 1.52 10.96
CA LYS A 261 -12.12 0.32 11.16
C LYS A 261 -11.32 -0.93 10.74
N PRO A 262 -11.42 -2.06 11.48
CA PRO A 262 -10.91 -3.33 11.02
C PRO A 262 -11.62 -3.75 9.73
N LYS A 263 -10.90 -4.34 8.78
CA LYS A 263 -11.50 -4.82 7.52
C LYS A 263 -12.65 -5.83 7.72
N GLN A 264 -12.64 -6.57 8.83
CA GLN A 264 -13.72 -7.51 9.15
C GLN A 264 -15.06 -6.83 9.51
N ASP A 265 -15.02 -5.64 10.13
CA ASP A 265 -16.23 -4.90 10.47
C ASP A 265 -16.82 -4.21 9.23
N ALA A 266 -15.99 -3.81 8.27
CA ALA A 266 -16.42 -3.19 7.01
C ALA A 266 -17.17 -4.17 6.09
N ASP A 267 -16.72 -5.43 6.02
CA ASP A 267 -17.38 -6.46 5.21
C ASP A 267 -18.80 -6.82 5.76
N TYR A 268 -19.00 -6.75 7.08
CA TYR A 268 -20.33 -7.00 7.68
C TYR A 268 -21.29 -5.82 7.48
N GLU A 269 -20.83 -4.57 7.53
CA GLU A 269 -21.69 -3.40 7.30
C GLU A 269 -22.13 -3.32 5.84
N GLU A 270 -21.26 -3.63 4.85
CA GLU A 270 -21.64 -3.71 3.43
C GLU A 270 -22.68 -4.82 3.17
N ASP A 271 -22.55 -5.99 3.82
CA ASP A 271 -23.53 -7.08 3.69
C ASP A 271 -24.88 -6.73 4.36
N GLU A 272 -24.90 -5.96 5.44
CA GLU A 272 -26.14 -5.49 6.08
C GLU A 272 -26.83 -4.41 5.23
N GLU A 273 -26.11 -3.44 4.67
CA GLU A 273 -26.69 -2.41 3.78
C GLU A 273 -27.28 -3.04 2.50
N ILE A 274 -26.60 -4.03 1.89
CA ILE A 274 -27.10 -4.74 0.71
C ILE A 274 -28.39 -5.52 1.04
N ASN A 275 -28.43 -6.17 2.21
CA ASN A 275 -29.63 -6.91 2.65
C ASN A 275 -30.80 -5.98 2.97
N GLU A 276 -30.57 -4.80 3.53
CA GLU A 276 -31.63 -3.81 3.77
C GLU A 276 -32.18 -3.24 2.47
N GLU A 277 -31.34 -2.92 1.48
CA GLU A 277 -31.79 -2.45 0.16
C GLU A 277 -32.60 -3.51 -0.59
N GLU A 278 -32.20 -4.79 -0.57
CA GLU A 278 -32.97 -5.89 -1.16
C GLU A 278 -34.36 -6.08 -0.50
N ILE A 279 -34.46 -5.91 0.82
CA ILE A 279 -35.73 -6.00 1.55
C ILE A 279 -36.68 -4.84 1.15
N TYR A 280 -36.17 -3.64 0.97
CA TYR A 280 -36.97 -2.49 0.54
C TYR A 280 -37.39 -2.53 -0.93
N GLU A 281 -36.68 -3.26 -1.80
CA GLU A 281 -37.10 -3.48 -3.21
C GLU A 281 -38.14 -4.59 -3.35
N GLU A 282 -38.17 -5.62 -2.50
CA GLU A 282 -39.19 -6.68 -2.53
C GLU A 282 -40.58 -6.21 -2.00
N ASP A 283 -40.62 -5.15 -1.18
CA ASP A 283 -41.88 -4.60 -0.64
C ASP A 283 -42.50 -3.51 -1.55
N ARG A 284 -42.02 -3.28 -2.77
CA ARG A 284 -42.59 -2.37 -3.77
C ARG A 284 -43.26 -3.09 -4.92
#